data_9eb2a445951f277d4a8f7230d7121128
#
_entry.id   9eb2a445951f277d4a8f7230d7121128
#
_cell.length_a   1.000
_cell.length_b   1.000
_cell.length_c   1.000
_cell.angle_alpha   90.00
_cell.angle_beta   90.00
_cell.angle_gamma   90.00
#
_symmetry.space_group_name_H-M   'P 1'
#
loop_
_entity.id
_entity.type
_entity.pdbx_description
1 polymer ?
#
loop_
_entity_poly.entity_id
_entity_poly.type
_entity_poly.pdbx_seq_one_letter_code
_entity_poly.pdbx_strand_id
1 'polypeptide(L)' 'MDNNEYIQSVNEYSDLIYRVALHACGNQMDAEDMVQNVFIKLFQHKKPFTSEEHKKSWLIRVTVNECHTLFRSVWKSRVQ' A
#
# COMPACT_ATOMS: atom_id res chain seq x y z
N MET A 1 12.84 11.41 -0.16
CA MET A 1 13.21 10.25 0.69
C MET A 1 14.45 9.61 0.10
N ASP A 2 15.49 9.43 0.90
CA ASP A 2 16.68 8.76 0.38
C ASP A 2 16.53 7.24 0.42
N ASN A 3 17.50 6.53 -0.19
CA ASN A 3 17.42 5.07 -0.30
C ASN A 3 17.41 4.38 1.07
N ASN A 4 18.20 4.86 2.02
CA ASN A 4 18.27 4.24 3.34
C ASN A 4 16.95 4.40 4.08
N GLU A 5 16.37 5.57 4.02
CA GLU A 5 15.07 5.82 4.64
C GLU A 5 13.97 4.99 4.00
N TYR A 6 14.01 4.85 2.68
CA TYR A 6 13.05 4.02 1.96
C TYR A 6 13.16 2.55 2.37
N ILE A 7 14.37 2.00 2.37
CA ILE A 7 14.59 0.60 2.76
C ILE A 7 14.14 0.38 4.20
N GLN A 8 14.44 1.31 5.08
CA GLN A 8 14.03 1.23 6.47
C GLN A 8 12.50 1.21 6.59
N SER A 9 11.82 2.05 5.82
CA SER A 9 10.36 2.10 5.82
C SER A 9 9.76 0.79 5.30
N VAL A 10 10.33 0.23 4.23
CA VAL A 10 9.87 -1.05 3.70
C VAL A 10 10.01 -2.14 4.76
N ASN A 11 11.18 -2.22 5.40
CA ASN A 11 11.43 -3.23 6.42
C ASN A 11 10.50 -3.08 7.63
N GLU A 12 10.23 -1.84 8.03
CA GLU A 12 9.42 -1.56 9.21
C GLU A 12 7.93 -1.81 8.98
N TYR A 13 7.42 -1.45 7.80
CA TYR A 13 5.99 -1.42 7.56
C TYR A 13 5.47 -2.55 6.66
N SER A 14 6.34 -3.40 6.10
CA SER A 14 5.90 -4.47 5.20
C SER A 14 4.85 -5.38 5.80
N ASP A 15 5.09 -5.85 7.03
CA ASP A 15 4.16 -6.76 7.69
C ASP A 15 2.81 -6.09 7.95
N LEU A 16 2.85 -4.85 8.43
CA LEU A 16 1.63 -4.11 8.68
C LEU A 16 0.82 -3.92 7.41
N ILE A 17 1.48 -3.46 6.35
CA ILE A 17 0.82 -3.19 5.08
C ILE A 17 0.29 -4.48 4.47
N TYR A 18 1.04 -5.58 4.58
CA TYR A 18 0.57 -6.87 4.11
C TYR A 18 -0.71 -7.30 4.84
N ARG A 19 -0.75 -7.15 6.17
CA ARG A 19 -1.95 -7.49 6.96
C ARG A 19 -3.15 -6.65 6.55
N VAL A 20 -2.95 -5.35 6.37
CA VAL A 20 -4.01 -4.45 5.94
C VAL A 20 -4.50 -4.86 4.56
N ALA A 21 -3.59 -5.13 3.64
CA ALA A 21 -3.93 -5.54 2.27
C ALA A 21 -4.65 -6.89 2.28
N LEU A 22 -4.18 -7.85 3.06
CA LEU A 22 -4.79 -9.17 3.14
C LEU A 22 -6.23 -9.07 3.66
N HIS A 23 -6.43 -8.26 4.68
CA HIS A 23 -7.77 -8.04 5.23
C HIS A 23 -8.69 -7.37 4.21
N ALA A 24 -8.19 -6.38 3.50
CA ALA A 24 -8.99 -5.62 2.54
C ALA A 24 -9.25 -6.38 1.24
N CYS A 25 -8.26 -7.12 0.75
CA CYS A 25 -8.37 -7.86 -0.52
C CYS A 25 -8.97 -9.25 -0.35
N GLY A 26 -8.77 -9.87 0.80
CA GLY A 26 -9.36 -11.18 1.10
C GLY A 26 -8.57 -12.37 0.55
N ASN A 27 -7.43 -12.16 -0.12
CA ASN A 27 -6.60 -13.26 -0.60
C ASN A 27 -5.15 -12.83 -0.67
N GLN A 28 -4.26 -13.81 -0.59
CA GLN A 28 -2.82 -13.59 -0.49
C GLN A 28 -2.22 -13.00 -1.76
N MET A 29 -2.64 -13.50 -2.92
CA MET A 29 -2.08 -13.08 -4.20
C MET A 29 -2.31 -11.58 -4.44
N ASP A 30 -3.54 -11.14 -4.25
CA ASP A 30 -3.87 -9.72 -4.42
C ASP A 30 -3.20 -8.86 -3.35
N ALA A 31 -3.10 -9.36 -2.12
CA ALA A 31 -2.44 -8.63 -1.05
C ALA A 31 -0.96 -8.38 -1.37
N GLU A 32 -0.26 -9.39 -1.89
CA GLU A 32 1.14 -9.24 -2.27
C GLU A 32 1.31 -8.19 -3.36
N ASP A 33 0.43 -8.18 -4.35
CA ASP A 33 0.45 -7.18 -5.41
C ASP A 33 0.21 -5.78 -4.86
N MET A 34 -0.73 -5.66 -3.93
CA MET A 34 -1.03 -4.36 -3.33
C MET A 34 0.14 -3.83 -2.50
N VAL A 35 0.83 -4.70 -1.76
CA VAL A 35 2.02 -4.30 -1.02
C VAL A 35 3.07 -3.71 -1.95
N GLN A 36 3.34 -4.37 -3.08
CA GLN A 36 4.28 -3.86 -4.05
C GLN A 36 3.86 -2.49 -4.57
N ASN A 37 2.60 -2.34 -4.95
CA ASN A 37 2.07 -1.08 -5.47
C ASN A 37 2.19 0.05 -4.45
N VAL A 38 1.90 -0.24 -3.19
CA VAL A 38 1.98 0.75 -2.12
C VAL A 38 3.41 1.24 -1.95
N PHE A 39 4.38 0.33 -1.95
CA PHE A 39 5.78 0.74 -1.76
C PHE A 39 6.36 1.40 -3.01
N ILE A 40 5.86 1.09 -4.20
CA ILE A 40 6.21 1.86 -5.40
C ILE A 40 5.71 3.30 -5.25
N LYS A 41 4.50 3.49 -4.76
CA LYS A 41 3.96 4.83 -4.52
C LYS A 41 4.73 5.57 -3.45
N LEU A 42 5.18 4.87 -2.42
CA LEU A 42 6.04 5.48 -1.40
C LEU A 42 7.35 5.98 -2.03
N PHE A 43 7.95 5.16 -2.88
CA PHE A 43 9.18 5.54 -3.57
C PHE A 43 8.98 6.80 -4.43
N GLN A 44 7.82 6.92 -5.06
CA GLN A 44 7.48 8.06 -5.92
C GLN A 44 6.99 9.27 -5.15
N HIS A 45 6.72 9.13 -3.87
CA HIS A 45 6.19 10.21 -3.04
C HIS A 45 7.28 11.26 -2.79
N LYS A 46 7.01 12.51 -3.14
CA LYS A 46 8.03 13.57 -3.10
C LYS A 46 7.92 14.49 -1.89
N LYS A 47 6.74 14.58 -1.29
CA LYS A 47 6.55 15.45 -0.13
C LYS A 47 7.04 14.75 1.13
N PRO A 48 7.79 15.45 1.99
CA PRO A 48 8.22 14.83 3.25
C PRO A 48 7.02 14.59 4.17
N PHE A 49 7.12 13.53 4.97
CA PHE A 49 6.12 13.27 6.00
C PHE A 49 6.47 14.10 7.24
N THR A 50 5.44 14.57 7.94
CA THR A 50 5.65 15.40 9.13
C THR A 50 6.03 14.58 10.36
N SER A 51 5.76 13.27 10.34
CA SER A 51 6.09 12.38 11.45
C SER A 51 6.01 10.94 10.96
N GLU A 52 6.49 10.00 11.78
CA GLU A 52 6.33 8.58 11.50
C GLU A 52 4.87 8.17 11.50
N GLU A 53 4.07 8.75 12.37
CA GLU A 53 2.62 8.48 12.38
C GLU A 53 1.96 8.92 11.08
N HIS A 54 2.38 10.07 10.55
CA HIS A 54 1.87 10.56 9.27
C HIS A 54 2.20 9.57 8.15
N LYS A 55 3.45 9.10 8.11
CA LYS A 55 3.88 8.13 7.11
C LYS A 55 3.07 6.83 7.21
N LYS A 56 2.91 6.31 8.43
CA LYS A 56 2.17 5.09 8.68
C LYS A 56 0.70 5.22 8.24
N SER A 57 0.06 6.33 8.61
CA SER A 57 -1.33 6.59 8.23
C SER A 57 -1.48 6.70 6.72
N TRP A 58 -0.54 7.36 6.07
CA TRP A 58 -0.54 7.48 4.62
C TRP A 58 -0.44 6.12 3.95
N LEU A 59 0.48 5.26 4.43
CA LEU A 59 0.66 3.91 3.89
C LEU A 59 -0.61 3.08 4.03
N ILE A 60 -1.26 3.14 5.18
CA ILE A 60 -2.51 2.40 5.41
C ILE A 60 -3.60 2.89 4.47
N ARG A 61 -3.75 4.20 4.33
CA ARG A 61 -4.76 4.80 3.46
C ARG A 61 -4.55 4.41 2.01
N VAL A 62 -3.30 4.49 1.53
CA VAL A 62 -2.97 4.11 0.16
C VAL A 62 -3.26 2.63 -0.07
N THR A 63 -2.97 1.78 0.91
CA THR A 63 -3.24 0.34 0.81
C THR A 63 -4.74 0.08 0.64
N VAL A 64 -5.56 0.69 1.47
CA VAL A 64 -7.01 0.53 1.37
C VAL A 64 -7.52 1.05 0.03
N ASN A 65 -7.02 2.20 -0.41
CA ASN A 65 -7.42 2.78 -1.69
C ASN A 65 -7.03 1.88 -2.87
N GLU A 66 -5.84 1.27 -2.82
CA GLU A 66 -5.42 0.34 -3.87
C GLU A 66 -6.33 -0.88 -3.92
N CYS A 67 -6.72 -1.41 -2.78
CA CYS A 67 -7.63 -2.55 -2.73
C CYS A 67 -9.00 -2.18 -3.27
N HIS A 68 -9.51 -1.01 -2.94
CA HIS A 68 -10.79 -0.54 -3.48
C HIS A 68 -10.72 -0.39 -5.00
N THR A 69 -9.62 0.12 -5.52
CA THR A 69 -9.42 0.26 -6.96
C THR A 69 -9.42 -1.11 -7.64
N LEU A 70 -8.77 -2.09 -7.04
CA LEU A 70 -8.77 -3.46 -7.55
C LEU A 70 -10.19 -4.03 -7.63
N PHE A 71 -10.96 -3.91 -6.56
CA PHE A 71 -12.33 -4.41 -6.54
C PHE A 71 -13.20 -3.70 -7.57
N ARG A 72 -13.06 -2.41 -7.72
CA ARG A 72 -13.81 -1.64 -8.70
C ARG A 72 -13.51 -2.11 -10.11
N SER A 73 -12.24 -2.38 -10.40
CA SER A 73 -11.80 -2.88 -11.70
C SER A 73 -12.40 -4.26 -12.01
N VAL A 74 -12.34 -5.17 -11.03
CA VAL A 74 -12.90 -6.52 -11.17
C VAL A 74 -14.41 -6.45 -11.34
N TRP A 75 -15.09 -5.60 -10.58
CA TRP A 75 -16.52 -5.43 -10.67
C TRP A 75 -16.93 -4.95 -12.07
N LYS A 76 -16.23 -3.96 -12.61
CA LYS A 76 -16.52 -3.46 -13.96
C LYS A 76 -16.36 -4.55 -15.02
N SER A 77 -15.35 -5.39 -14.88
CA SER A 77 -15.14 -6.49 -15.83
C SER A 77 -16.25 -7.50 -15.79
N ARG A 78 -16.84 -7.73 -14.61
CA ARG A 78 -17.91 -8.71 -14.46
C ARG A 78 -19.27 -8.20 -14.94
N VAL A 79 -19.47 -6.91 -14.92
CA VAL A 79 -20.77 -6.32 -15.26
C VAL A 79 -20.94 -6.13 -16.76
N GLN A 80 -19.84 -6.19 -17.50
CA GLN A 80 -19.91 -6.16 -18.95
C GLN A 80 -20.40 -7.52 -19.50
#